data_3272f1bc77b35edca238bfe76117dfba
#
_entry.id   3272f1bc77b35edca238bfe76117dfba
#
_cell.length_a   1.000
_cell.length_b   1.000
_cell.length_c   1.000
_cell.angle_alpha   90.00
_cell.angle_beta   90.00
_cell.angle_gamma   90.00
#
_symmetry.space_group_name_H-M   'P 1'
#
loop_
_entity.id
_entity.type
_entity.pdbx_description
1 polymer ?
#
loop_
_entity_poly.entity_id
_entity_poly.type
_entity_poly.pdbx_seq_one_letter_code
_entity_poly.pdbx_strand_id
1 'polypeptide(L)'
;MNSRKVSTRWRDVLPFREIEARTEILPADFYARPTVAVARDLLGKILVHGRAAGRIIEVEAYLGSEDRAAHASRGITPRTKVIYGPPGRAYVYFVYGMHECLNLVAEPEGTPGCVLIRALEPLCGIRLMKRRSPAARRVEDLTSGPGRLTRALGITRAHYGRDVTSGDLTVRRLLQEPPFEIHATPRIGIRHCAEWPLRFVLVGSPLAAAVPWKALKS
;
A
#
# COMPACT_ATOMS: atom_id res chain seq x y z
N MET A 1 4.08 -18.47 39.48
CA MET A 1 4.08 -17.22 38.69
C MET A 1 4.80 -17.49 37.37
N ASN A 2 4.03 -17.71 36.31
CA ASN A 2 4.55 -18.04 34.98
C ASN A 2 4.76 -16.73 34.20
N SER A 3 5.99 -16.19 34.22
CA SER A 3 6.35 -15.07 33.36
C SER A 3 6.36 -15.57 31.91
N ARG A 4 5.26 -15.31 31.17
CA ARG A 4 5.22 -15.52 29.72
C ARG A 4 6.37 -14.72 29.11
N LYS A 5 7.45 -15.39 28.69
CA LYS A 5 8.51 -14.79 27.85
C LYS A 5 7.84 -14.18 26.62
N VAL A 6 7.68 -12.86 26.62
CA VAL A 6 7.17 -12.12 25.47
C VAL A 6 8.19 -12.29 24.35
N SER A 7 7.83 -13.05 23.34
CA SER A 7 8.68 -13.29 22.16
C SER A 7 9.18 -11.95 21.62
N THR A 8 10.50 -11.78 21.55
CA THR A 8 11.17 -10.59 21.00
C THR A 8 10.87 -10.38 19.51
N ARG A 9 10.33 -11.40 18.85
CA ARG A 9 10.03 -11.46 17.41
C ARG A 9 8.95 -10.48 16.94
N TRP A 10 8.02 -10.08 17.81
CA TRP A 10 6.87 -9.24 17.48
C TRP A 10 6.98 -7.86 18.12
N ARG A 11 8.14 -7.22 18.02
CA ARG A 11 8.38 -5.86 18.52
C ARG A 11 8.28 -4.86 17.40
N ASP A 12 7.82 -3.67 17.73
CA ASP A 12 7.85 -2.52 16.83
C ASP A 12 9.30 -2.16 16.51
N VAL A 13 9.55 -1.81 15.26
CA VAL A 13 10.85 -1.28 14.79
C VAL A 13 11.01 0.15 15.30
N LEU A 14 9.90 0.93 15.22
CA LEU A 14 9.82 2.31 15.71
C LEU A 14 8.60 2.46 16.62
N PRO A 15 8.69 3.18 17.75
CA PRO A 15 7.53 3.62 18.50
C PRO A 15 6.64 4.56 17.65
N PHE A 16 5.32 4.48 17.79
CA PHE A 16 4.40 5.29 16.99
C PHE A 16 4.67 6.80 17.08
N ARG A 17 5.02 7.30 18.29
CA ARG A 17 5.43 8.70 18.51
C ARG A 17 6.62 9.14 17.67
N GLU A 18 7.54 8.23 17.35
CA GLU A 18 8.68 8.54 16.49
C GLU A 18 8.27 8.64 15.02
N ILE A 19 7.29 7.84 14.59
CA ILE A 19 6.71 7.99 13.25
C ILE A 19 6.06 9.36 13.13
N GLU A 20 5.25 9.77 14.12
CA GLU A 20 4.62 11.09 14.11
C GLU A 20 5.65 12.23 14.10
N ALA A 21 6.69 12.14 14.93
CA ALA A 21 7.71 13.18 15.07
C ALA A 21 8.64 13.33 13.83
N ARG A 22 8.82 12.26 13.06
CA ARG A 22 9.76 12.22 11.93
C ARG A 22 9.11 12.22 10.56
N THR A 23 7.78 12.37 10.50
CA THR A 23 7.03 12.29 9.25
C THR A 23 5.99 13.39 9.18
N GLU A 24 5.62 13.76 7.96
CA GLU A 24 4.49 14.63 7.67
C GLU A 24 3.51 13.94 6.73
N ILE A 25 2.22 14.28 6.84
CA ILE A 25 1.18 13.71 5.98
C ILE A 25 1.36 14.27 4.56
N LEU A 26 1.23 13.41 3.55
CA LEU A 26 1.25 13.83 2.15
C LEU A 26 0.01 14.66 1.83
N PRO A 27 0.18 15.85 1.21
CA PRO A 27 -0.93 16.71 0.82
C PRO A 27 -1.65 16.18 -0.43
N ALA A 28 -2.82 16.74 -0.75
CA ALA A 28 -3.65 16.28 -1.88
C ALA A 28 -2.96 16.47 -3.24
N ASP A 29 -2.16 17.51 -3.40
CA ASP A 29 -1.40 17.79 -4.62
C ASP A 29 -0.34 16.72 -4.93
N PHE A 30 0.16 16.02 -3.92
CA PHE A 30 1.01 14.84 -4.12
C PHE A 30 0.34 13.81 -5.01
N TYR A 31 -0.97 13.62 -4.85
CA TYR A 31 -1.75 12.62 -5.59
C TYR A 31 -2.31 13.16 -6.91
N ALA A 32 -2.48 14.47 -7.06
CA ALA A 32 -2.99 15.13 -8.26
C ALA A 32 -1.95 15.18 -9.39
N ARG A 33 -1.28 14.06 -9.65
CA ARG A 33 -0.19 13.93 -10.63
C ARG A 33 -0.36 12.63 -11.42
N PRO A 34 0.37 12.45 -12.55
CA PRO A 34 0.33 11.22 -13.33
C PRO A 34 0.51 9.98 -12.46
N THR A 35 -0.38 8.99 -12.62
CA THR A 35 -0.45 7.79 -11.78
C THR A 35 0.89 7.07 -11.63
N VAL A 36 1.68 6.99 -12.71
CA VAL A 36 3.02 6.36 -12.68
C VAL A 36 3.98 7.13 -11.78
N ALA A 37 3.95 8.46 -11.82
CA ALA A 37 4.79 9.31 -10.96
C ALA A 37 4.40 9.11 -9.49
N VAL A 38 3.09 9.15 -9.18
CA VAL A 38 2.57 8.91 -7.82
C VAL A 38 2.97 7.51 -7.34
N ALA A 39 2.86 6.48 -8.18
CA ALA A 39 3.22 5.11 -7.82
C ALA A 39 4.70 4.99 -7.42
N ARG A 40 5.60 5.59 -8.20
CA ARG A 40 7.04 5.58 -7.90
C ARG A 40 7.36 6.33 -6.61
N ASP A 41 6.74 7.50 -6.44
CA ASP A 41 6.99 8.37 -5.28
C ASP A 41 6.30 7.87 -3.99
N LEU A 42 5.33 6.97 -4.08
CA LEU A 42 4.74 6.28 -2.91
C LEU A 42 5.68 5.24 -2.29
N LEU A 43 6.66 4.73 -3.03
CA LEU A 43 7.67 3.86 -2.45
C LEU A 43 8.49 4.62 -1.40
N GLY A 44 8.81 3.95 -0.30
CA GLY A 44 9.50 4.56 0.84
C GLY A 44 8.59 5.35 1.79
N LYS A 45 7.39 5.77 1.36
CA LYS A 45 6.41 6.45 2.23
C LYS A 45 5.82 5.50 3.26
N ILE A 46 5.23 6.05 4.30
CA ILE A 46 4.70 5.30 5.43
C ILE A 46 3.17 5.34 5.39
N LEU A 47 2.54 4.19 5.18
CA LEU A 47 1.10 4.01 5.34
C LEU A 47 0.79 3.80 6.82
N VAL A 48 -0.11 4.61 7.35
CA VAL A 48 -0.55 4.59 8.74
C VAL A 48 -2.04 4.33 8.81
N HIS A 49 -2.48 3.46 9.71
CA HIS A 49 -3.89 3.35 10.11
C HIS A 49 -3.99 3.14 11.63
N GLY A 50 -4.52 4.14 12.31
CA GLY A 50 -4.54 4.17 13.78
C GLY A 50 -3.13 4.07 14.34
N ARG A 51 -2.84 2.99 15.10
CA ARG A 51 -1.52 2.73 15.70
C ARG A 51 -0.69 1.69 14.95
N ALA A 52 -1.07 1.32 13.75
CA ALA A 52 -0.32 0.41 12.88
C ALA A 52 0.26 1.18 11.70
N ALA A 53 1.53 0.94 11.39
CA ALA A 53 2.23 1.62 10.31
C ALA A 53 3.24 0.71 9.62
N GLY A 54 3.44 0.93 8.32
CA GLY A 54 4.46 0.24 7.53
C GLY A 54 4.96 1.08 6.36
N ARG A 55 6.23 0.90 6.00
CA ARG A 55 6.84 1.53 4.83
C ARG A 55 6.38 0.84 3.56
N ILE A 56 5.91 1.59 2.58
CA ILE A 56 5.48 1.08 1.27
C ILE A 56 6.72 0.61 0.50
N ILE A 57 6.74 -0.67 0.10
CA ILE A 57 7.87 -1.28 -0.60
C ILE A 57 7.49 -1.87 -1.96
N GLU A 58 6.20 -2.03 -2.24
CA GLU A 58 5.70 -2.54 -3.51
C GLU A 58 4.34 -1.91 -3.83
N VAL A 59 4.19 -1.46 -5.08
CA VAL A 59 2.95 -0.87 -5.59
C VAL A 59 2.70 -1.29 -7.04
N GLU A 60 1.45 -1.15 -7.51
CA GLU A 60 1.11 -1.25 -8.93
C GLU A 60 0.29 -0.04 -9.37
N ALA A 61 0.69 0.57 -10.48
CA ALA A 61 -0.08 1.62 -11.12
C ALA A 61 -1.17 1.02 -12.01
N TYR A 62 -2.38 1.58 -11.92
CA TYR A 62 -3.52 1.26 -12.76
C TYR A 62 -4.01 2.57 -13.40
N LEU A 63 -3.82 2.67 -14.69
CA LEU A 63 -4.11 3.87 -15.47
C LEU A 63 -5.61 3.98 -15.78
N GLY A 64 -5.97 4.95 -16.61
CA GLY A 64 -7.36 5.20 -16.99
C GLY A 64 -7.97 4.17 -17.95
N SER A 65 -8.71 4.68 -18.95
CA SER A 65 -9.52 3.86 -19.89
C SER A 65 -8.68 2.96 -20.79
N GLU A 66 -7.47 3.34 -21.12
CA GLU A 66 -6.53 2.58 -21.96
C GLU A 66 -5.96 1.34 -21.28
N ASP A 67 -5.89 1.34 -19.94
CA ASP A 67 -5.42 0.21 -19.16
C ASP A 67 -6.54 -0.80 -18.91
N ARG A 68 -6.67 -1.79 -19.80
CA ARG A 68 -7.71 -2.83 -19.73
C ARG A 68 -7.64 -3.69 -18.46
N ALA A 69 -6.55 -3.63 -17.70
CA ALA A 69 -6.44 -4.25 -16.38
C ALA A 69 -7.00 -3.37 -15.25
N ALA A 70 -7.14 -2.08 -15.48
CA ALA A 70 -7.72 -1.16 -14.50
C ALA A 70 -9.25 -1.32 -14.42
N HIS A 71 -9.81 -1.25 -13.21
CA HIS A 71 -11.25 -1.26 -13.01
C HIS A 71 -11.95 -0.08 -13.71
N ALA A 72 -11.28 1.06 -13.78
CA ALA A 72 -11.77 2.28 -14.42
C ALA A 72 -11.90 2.16 -15.95
N SER A 73 -11.22 1.19 -16.59
CA SER A 73 -11.35 0.98 -18.05
C SER A 73 -12.77 0.66 -18.50
N ARG A 74 -13.64 0.25 -17.58
CA ARG A 74 -15.07 -0.04 -17.84
C ARG A 74 -15.99 1.15 -17.57
N GLY A 75 -15.43 2.33 -17.31
CA GLY A 75 -16.17 3.53 -16.99
C GLY A 75 -16.60 3.66 -15.53
N ILE A 76 -17.48 4.63 -15.27
CA ILE A 76 -17.97 4.96 -13.94
C ILE A 76 -19.08 3.97 -13.53
N THR A 77 -18.89 3.37 -12.37
CA THR A 77 -19.86 2.48 -11.70
C THR A 77 -19.92 2.84 -10.21
N PRO A 78 -20.91 2.35 -9.43
CA PRO A 78 -20.91 2.54 -7.98
C PRO A 78 -19.59 2.11 -7.30
N ARG A 79 -18.90 1.13 -7.87
CA ARG A 79 -17.60 0.64 -7.40
C ARG A 79 -16.46 1.57 -7.79
N THR A 80 -16.43 2.09 -9.00
CA THR A 80 -15.29 2.82 -9.57
C THR A 80 -15.39 4.34 -9.45
N LYS A 81 -16.56 4.88 -9.10
CA LYS A 81 -16.78 6.33 -9.01
C LYS A 81 -15.74 7.09 -8.21
N VAL A 82 -15.19 6.48 -7.14
CA VAL A 82 -14.16 7.11 -6.31
C VAL A 82 -12.86 7.35 -7.10
N ILE A 83 -12.55 6.51 -8.11
CA ILE A 83 -11.34 6.63 -8.92
C ILE A 83 -11.38 7.89 -9.80
N TYR A 84 -12.57 8.40 -10.11
CA TYR A 84 -12.81 9.64 -10.87
C TYR A 84 -12.99 10.86 -9.96
N GLY A 85 -12.99 10.65 -8.65
CA GLY A 85 -13.15 11.72 -7.66
C GLY A 85 -11.84 12.41 -7.31
N PRO A 86 -11.83 13.20 -6.22
CA PRO A 86 -10.64 13.91 -5.78
C PRO A 86 -9.47 12.98 -5.52
N PRO A 87 -8.22 13.39 -5.86
CA PRO A 87 -7.01 12.64 -5.57
C PRO A 87 -6.79 12.46 -4.06
N GLY A 88 -6.04 11.44 -3.68
CA GLY A 88 -5.80 11.12 -2.27
C GLY A 88 -6.98 10.45 -1.56
N ARG A 89 -7.92 9.86 -2.32
CA ARG A 89 -8.99 9.02 -1.76
C ARG A 89 -8.58 7.54 -1.75
N ALA A 90 -9.00 6.84 -0.70
CA ALA A 90 -8.82 5.40 -0.60
C ALA A 90 -9.88 4.67 -1.46
N TYR A 91 -9.42 3.91 -2.43
CA TYR A 91 -10.26 2.98 -3.17
C TYR A 91 -10.05 1.57 -2.61
N VAL A 92 -10.97 1.12 -1.75
CA VAL A 92 -10.91 -0.21 -1.14
C VAL A 92 -11.96 -1.10 -1.76
N TYR A 93 -11.55 -2.28 -2.24
CA TYR A 93 -12.45 -3.26 -2.82
C TYR A 93 -12.16 -4.68 -2.34
N PHE A 94 -13.18 -5.53 -2.42
CA PHE A 94 -13.13 -6.92 -2.01
C PHE A 94 -12.85 -7.82 -3.21
N VAL A 95 -11.91 -8.75 -3.07
CA VAL A 95 -11.47 -9.65 -4.15
C VAL A 95 -11.45 -11.10 -3.67
N TYR A 96 -11.78 -12.02 -4.58
CA TYR A 96 -11.82 -13.47 -4.35
C TYR A 96 -12.67 -13.91 -3.13
N GLY A 97 -13.67 -13.11 -2.73
CA GLY A 97 -14.54 -13.44 -1.61
C GLY A 97 -13.86 -13.45 -0.22
N MET A 98 -12.59 -13.00 -0.10
CA MET A 98 -11.86 -13.14 1.16
C MET A 98 -10.85 -12.01 1.48
N HIS A 99 -10.52 -11.14 0.53
CA HIS A 99 -9.47 -10.14 0.73
C HIS A 99 -9.93 -8.74 0.35
N GLU A 100 -9.55 -7.77 1.14
CA GLU A 100 -9.63 -6.35 0.78
C GLU A 100 -8.34 -5.93 0.08
N CYS A 101 -8.44 -4.98 -0.87
CA CYS A 101 -7.29 -4.36 -1.52
C CYS A 101 -7.40 -2.85 -1.39
N LEU A 102 -6.33 -2.19 -0.96
CA LEU A 102 -6.25 -0.74 -0.85
C LEU A 102 -5.54 -0.15 -2.07
N ASN A 103 -6.22 0.79 -2.72
CA ASN A 103 -5.62 1.67 -3.73
C ASN A 103 -5.75 3.12 -3.28
N LEU A 104 -4.85 3.96 -3.75
CA LEU A 104 -4.88 5.40 -3.57
C LEU A 104 -5.20 6.05 -4.91
N VAL A 105 -6.23 6.90 -4.95
CA VAL A 105 -6.64 7.62 -6.16
C VAL A 105 -5.57 8.64 -6.50
N ALA A 106 -5.13 8.62 -7.75
CA ALA A 106 -4.18 9.55 -8.35
C ALA A 106 -4.88 10.33 -9.49
N GLU A 107 -4.15 11.20 -10.17
CA GLU A 107 -4.60 12.11 -11.22
C GLU A 107 -5.52 13.25 -10.71
N PRO A 108 -5.67 14.34 -11.46
CA PRO A 108 -6.69 15.34 -11.18
C PRO A 108 -8.10 14.76 -11.19
N GLU A 109 -9.01 15.35 -10.41
CA GLU A 109 -10.42 14.96 -10.39
C GLU A 109 -11.03 14.90 -11.80
N GLY A 110 -11.79 13.87 -12.07
CA GLY A 110 -12.35 13.56 -13.40
C GLY A 110 -11.46 12.67 -14.26
N THR A 111 -10.16 12.59 -13.99
CA THR A 111 -9.21 11.71 -14.69
C THR A 111 -8.97 10.45 -13.86
N PRO A 112 -9.30 9.25 -14.37
CA PRO A 112 -9.15 8.04 -13.58
C PRO A 112 -7.72 7.55 -13.52
N GLY A 113 -7.27 7.23 -12.31
CA GLY A 113 -6.00 6.58 -12.04
C GLY A 113 -5.90 6.18 -10.58
N CYS A 114 -5.27 5.05 -10.28
CA CYS A 114 -5.05 4.66 -8.90
C CYS A 114 -3.80 3.77 -8.73
N VAL A 115 -3.26 3.76 -7.53
CA VAL A 115 -2.09 2.98 -7.15
C VAL A 115 -2.47 1.94 -6.11
N LEU A 116 -2.37 0.66 -6.45
CA LEU A 116 -2.54 -0.45 -5.52
C LEU A 116 -1.33 -0.58 -4.60
N ILE A 117 -1.55 -0.56 -3.30
CA ILE A 117 -0.52 -0.88 -2.31
C ILE A 117 -0.43 -2.40 -2.18
N ARG A 118 0.75 -2.97 -2.50
CA ARG A 118 0.93 -4.41 -2.56
C ARG A 118 1.67 -5.00 -1.37
N ALA A 119 2.69 -4.31 -0.88
CA ALA A 119 3.43 -4.78 0.29
C ALA A 119 3.98 -3.61 1.12
N LEU A 120 4.09 -3.86 2.41
CA LEU A 120 4.68 -2.94 3.37
C LEU A 120 5.78 -3.63 4.17
N GLU A 121 6.76 -2.88 4.61
CA GLU A 121 7.66 -3.24 5.69
C GLU A 121 7.05 -2.76 7.02
N PRO A 122 6.62 -3.66 7.93
CA PRO A 122 6.00 -3.28 9.19
C PRO A 122 6.95 -2.47 10.08
N LEU A 123 6.52 -1.31 10.56
CA LEU A 123 7.32 -0.44 11.43
C LEU A 123 6.76 -0.37 12.85
N CYS A 124 5.46 -0.24 12.99
CA CYS A 124 4.77 -0.01 14.27
C CYS A 124 3.45 -0.76 14.34
N GLY A 125 2.99 -1.07 15.56
CA GLY A 125 1.75 -1.83 15.77
C GLY A 125 1.86 -3.31 15.42
N ILE A 126 3.06 -3.87 15.40
CA ILE A 126 3.35 -5.26 14.97
C ILE A 126 2.54 -6.28 15.79
N ARG A 127 2.40 -6.08 17.10
CA ARG A 127 1.55 -6.95 17.92
C ARG A 127 0.06 -6.86 17.57
N LEU A 128 -0.41 -5.67 17.19
CA LEU A 128 -1.77 -5.46 16.72
C LEU A 128 -1.98 -6.17 15.38
N MET A 129 -1.05 -6.00 14.44
CA MET A 129 -1.06 -6.71 13.16
C MET A 129 -1.07 -8.22 13.36
N LYS A 130 -0.25 -8.74 14.29
CA LYS A 130 -0.21 -10.19 14.60
C LYS A 130 -1.53 -10.72 15.15
N ARG A 131 -2.22 -9.96 16.02
CA ARG A 131 -3.56 -10.33 16.50
C ARG A 131 -4.59 -10.45 15.36
N ARG A 132 -4.52 -9.53 14.37
CA ARG A 132 -5.39 -9.54 13.19
C ARG A 132 -5.02 -10.61 12.16
N SER A 133 -3.76 -11.09 12.20
CA SER A 133 -3.20 -12.08 11.28
C SER A 133 -2.55 -13.24 12.04
N PRO A 134 -3.33 -14.07 12.76
CA PRO A 134 -2.79 -15.11 13.66
C PRO A 134 -1.99 -16.20 12.94
N ALA A 135 -2.24 -16.44 11.65
CA ALA A 135 -1.52 -17.40 10.82
C ALA A 135 -0.12 -16.94 10.39
N ALA A 136 0.22 -15.64 10.51
CA ALA A 136 1.54 -15.16 10.14
C ALA A 136 2.62 -15.80 11.03
N ARG A 137 3.67 -16.32 10.42
CA ARG A 137 4.77 -17.00 11.13
C ARG A 137 5.96 -16.07 11.36
N ARG A 138 6.15 -15.07 10.51
CA ARG A 138 7.21 -14.06 10.56
C ARG A 138 6.59 -12.67 10.48
N VAL A 139 7.34 -11.63 10.85
CA VAL A 139 6.88 -10.23 10.77
C VAL A 139 6.57 -9.86 9.32
N GLU A 140 7.40 -10.33 8.39
CA GLU A 140 7.25 -10.11 6.96
C GLU A 140 5.92 -10.67 6.41
N ASP A 141 5.46 -11.81 6.95
CA ASP A 141 4.21 -12.44 6.51
C ASP A 141 2.96 -11.56 6.77
N LEU A 142 3.07 -10.58 7.69
CA LEU A 142 1.97 -9.71 8.06
C LEU A 142 1.48 -8.84 6.90
N THR A 143 2.41 -8.36 6.06
CA THR A 143 2.13 -7.31 5.07
C THR A 143 2.69 -7.59 3.67
N SER A 144 3.13 -8.83 3.42
CA SER A 144 3.67 -9.28 2.12
C SER A 144 2.58 -9.67 1.13
N GLY A 145 1.71 -8.74 0.79
CA GLY A 145 0.63 -8.89 -0.20
C GLY A 145 -0.57 -8.01 0.13
N PRO A 146 -1.36 -7.59 -0.88
CA PRO A 146 -2.42 -6.58 -0.72
C PRO A 146 -3.48 -6.98 0.30
N GLY A 147 -3.95 -8.22 0.30
CA GLY A 147 -4.92 -8.70 1.28
C GLY A 147 -4.32 -8.90 2.68
N ARG A 148 -3.01 -9.19 2.78
CA ARG A 148 -2.34 -9.32 4.08
C ARG A 148 -2.15 -7.98 4.75
N LEU A 149 -1.68 -6.97 4.01
CA LEU A 149 -1.46 -5.63 4.56
C LEU A 149 -2.78 -4.99 5.02
N THR A 150 -3.86 -5.11 4.26
CA THR A 150 -5.16 -4.55 4.66
C THR A 150 -5.68 -5.21 5.93
N ARG A 151 -5.59 -6.56 6.03
CA ARG A 151 -5.93 -7.29 7.26
C ARG A 151 -5.06 -6.83 8.43
N ALA A 152 -3.76 -6.76 8.27
CA ALA A 152 -2.82 -6.39 9.32
C ALA A 152 -3.07 -4.97 9.84
N LEU A 153 -3.29 -4.00 8.94
CA LEU A 153 -3.62 -2.64 9.32
C LEU A 153 -5.08 -2.47 9.77
N GLY A 154 -5.98 -3.43 9.47
CA GLY A 154 -7.40 -3.33 9.76
C GLY A 154 -8.14 -2.43 8.77
N ILE A 155 -7.67 -2.34 7.53
CA ILE A 155 -8.29 -1.60 6.44
C ILE A 155 -9.36 -2.48 5.80
N THR A 156 -10.58 -1.95 5.67
CA THR A 156 -11.74 -2.64 5.12
C THR A 156 -12.50 -1.74 4.15
N ARG A 157 -13.56 -2.24 3.53
CA ARG A 157 -14.46 -1.44 2.68
C ARG A 157 -15.10 -0.24 3.39
N ALA A 158 -15.12 -0.20 4.72
CA ALA A 158 -15.53 0.99 5.47
C ALA A 158 -14.62 2.21 5.23
N HIS A 159 -13.43 1.97 4.68
CA HIS A 159 -12.47 3.02 4.30
C HIS A 159 -12.60 3.45 2.83
N TYR A 160 -13.55 2.89 2.06
CA TYR A 160 -13.83 3.34 0.70
C TYR A 160 -14.19 4.82 0.68
N GLY A 161 -13.50 5.61 -0.15
CA GLY A 161 -13.68 7.06 -0.27
C GLY A 161 -13.04 7.89 0.85
N ARG A 162 -12.40 7.27 1.85
CA ARG A 162 -11.69 8.00 2.91
C ARG A 162 -10.58 8.86 2.33
N ASP A 163 -10.43 10.05 2.90
CA ASP A 163 -9.32 10.95 2.62
C ASP A 163 -8.06 10.46 3.33
N VAL A 164 -6.98 10.23 2.59
CA VAL A 164 -5.70 9.79 3.17
C VAL A 164 -4.75 10.96 3.46
N THR A 165 -5.20 12.19 3.24
CA THR A 165 -4.47 13.42 3.58
C THR A 165 -4.83 13.93 4.98
N SER A 166 -5.72 13.24 5.69
CA SER A 166 -6.18 13.58 7.04
C SER A 166 -6.74 12.37 7.78
N GLY A 167 -6.99 12.51 9.09
CA GLY A 167 -7.63 11.48 9.90
C GLY A 167 -6.69 10.33 10.31
N ASP A 168 -7.26 9.13 10.47
CA ASP A 168 -6.61 7.95 11.02
C ASP A 168 -5.96 7.02 9.98
N LEU A 169 -6.39 7.12 8.71
CA LEU A 169 -5.77 6.44 7.56
C LEU A 169 -5.02 7.48 6.73
N THR A 170 -3.70 7.50 6.82
CA THR A 170 -2.86 8.50 6.15
C THR A 170 -1.64 7.89 5.50
N VAL A 171 -1.10 8.58 4.48
CA VAL A 171 0.24 8.31 3.96
C VAL A 171 1.14 9.47 4.33
N ARG A 172 2.35 9.15 4.79
CA ARG A 172 3.28 10.12 5.34
C ARG A 172 4.65 9.98 4.69
N ARG A 173 5.37 11.09 4.52
CA ARG A 173 6.77 11.08 4.10
C ARG A 173 7.70 11.29 5.29
N LEU A 174 8.88 10.68 5.26
CA LEU A 174 9.94 10.99 6.20
C LEU A 174 10.46 12.40 5.94
N LEU A 175 10.80 13.13 7.02
CA LEU A 175 11.46 14.45 6.89
C LEU A 175 12.87 14.33 6.30
N GLN A 176 13.50 13.15 6.46
CA GLN A 176 14.78 12.79 5.85
C GLN A 176 14.63 11.41 5.20
N GLU A 177 14.47 11.38 3.88
CA GLU A 177 14.33 10.15 3.11
C GLU A 177 15.72 9.64 2.67
N PRO A 178 16.10 8.40 3.03
CA PRO A 178 17.30 7.81 2.46
C PRO A 178 17.10 7.53 0.96
N PRO A 179 18.16 7.62 0.16
CA PRO A 179 18.08 7.22 -1.25
C PRO A 179 17.78 5.71 -1.35
N PHE A 180 17.00 5.34 -2.35
CA PHE A 180 16.70 3.95 -2.68
C PHE A 180 16.55 3.77 -4.19
N GLU A 181 16.74 2.57 -4.65
CA GLU A 181 16.55 2.17 -6.04
C GLU A 181 15.14 1.59 -6.23
N ILE A 182 14.56 1.83 -7.40
CA ILE A 182 13.24 1.33 -7.79
C ILE A 182 13.39 0.44 -9.02
N HIS A 183 12.92 -0.81 -8.93
CA HIS A 183 12.76 -1.68 -10.08
C HIS A 183 11.32 -1.60 -10.60
N ALA A 184 11.19 -1.43 -11.91
CA ALA A 184 9.93 -1.53 -12.64
C ALA A 184 9.79 -2.92 -13.26
N THR A 185 8.64 -3.56 -13.07
CA THR A 185 8.36 -4.92 -13.53
C THR A 185 6.91 -5.05 -13.98
N PRO A 186 6.54 -6.12 -14.72
CA PRO A 186 5.15 -6.42 -14.98
C PRO A 186 4.30 -6.59 -13.72
N ARG A 187 3.02 -6.22 -13.81
CA ARG A 187 2.03 -6.38 -12.74
C ARG A 187 1.67 -7.86 -12.54
N ILE A 188 1.21 -8.22 -11.34
CA ILE A 188 0.95 -9.60 -10.97
C ILE A 188 -0.57 -9.89 -10.99
N GLY A 189 -0.94 -11.05 -11.56
CA GLY A 189 -2.30 -11.58 -11.47
C GLY A 189 -3.32 -10.88 -12.37
N ILE A 190 -2.86 -10.18 -13.41
CA ILE A 190 -3.68 -9.55 -14.45
C ILE A 190 -3.58 -10.30 -15.78
N ARG A 191 -4.58 -10.13 -16.66
CA ARG A 191 -4.65 -10.79 -17.98
C ARG A 191 -4.41 -9.83 -19.14
N HIS A 192 -4.75 -8.56 -18.97
CA HIS A 192 -4.64 -7.53 -20.00
C HIS A 192 -3.49 -6.59 -19.64
N CYS A 193 -2.79 -6.05 -20.65
CA CYS A 193 -1.63 -5.15 -20.47
C CYS A 193 -0.62 -5.73 -19.45
N ALA A 194 -0.47 -7.06 -19.47
CA ALA A 194 0.35 -7.77 -18.50
C ALA A 194 1.84 -7.48 -18.67
N GLU A 195 2.25 -7.15 -19.88
CA GLU A 195 3.63 -6.80 -20.28
C GLU A 195 4.06 -5.39 -19.81
N TRP A 196 3.12 -4.54 -19.45
CA TRP A 196 3.43 -3.17 -19.02
C TRP A 196 4.19 -3.16 -17.68
N PRO A 197 5.34 -2.47 -17.59
CA PRO A 197 6.18 -2.44 -16.40
C PRO A 197 5.61 -1.46 -15.34
N LEU A 198 4.37 -1.67 -14.93
CA LEU A 198 3.62 -0.79 -14.03
C LEU A 198 3.57 -1.28 -12.57
N ARG A 199 4.39 -2.24 -12.22
CA ARG A 199 4.66 -2.63 -10.84
C ARG A 199 6.04 -2.13 -10.45
N PHE A 200 6.10 -1.41 -9.33
CA PHE A 200 7.31 -0.79 -8.81
C PHE A 200 7.65 -1.38 -7.45
N VAL A 201 8.93 -1.74 -7.27
CA VAL A 201 9.46 -2.39 -6.05
C VAL A 201 10.68 -1.63 -5.57
N LEU A 202 10.72 -1.36 -4.26
CA LEU A 202 11.86 -0.75 -3.60
C LEU A 202 12.97 -1.80 -3.40
N VAL A 203 14.15 -1.57 -3.97
CA VAL A 203 15.29 -2.46 -3.85
C VAL A 203 16.00 -2.27 -2.51
N GLY A 204 16.56 -3.37 -1.95
CA GLY A 204 17.34 -3.32 -0.72
C GLY A 204 16.52 -3.30 0.56
N SER A 205 15.18 -3.28 0.50
CA SER A 205 14.38 -3.59 1.67
C SER A 205 14.54 -5.07 2.01
N PRO A 206 14.81 -5.45 3.28
CA PRO A 206 14.86 -6.86 3.71
C PRO A 206 13.59 -7.64 3.36
N LEU A 207 12.47 -6.93 3.19
CA LEU A 207 11.16 -7.49 2.83
C LEU A 207 10.87 -7.47 1.33
N ALA A 208 11.48 -6.56 0.57
CA ALA A 208 11.43 -6.61 -0.89
C ALA A 208 12.08 -7.91 -1.42
N ALA A 209 13.08 -8.45 -0.73
CA ALA A 209 13.68 -9.75 -1.01
C ALA A 209 12.73 -10.94 -0.74
N ALA A 210 11.70 -10.78 0.08
CA ALA A 210 10.70 -11.81 0.38
C ALA A 210 9.53 -11.82 -0.62
N VAL A 211 9.41 -10.83 -1.49
CA VAL A 211 8.51 -10.85 -2.65
C VAL A 211 9.11 -11.86 -3.65
N PRO A 212 8.36 -12.88 -4.10
CA PRO A 212 8.94 -13.94 -4.93
C PRO A 212 9.51 -13.38 -6.22
N TRP A 213 10.85 -13.29 -6.30
CA TRP A 213 11.64 -12.86 -7.46
C TRP A 213 11.57 -13.83 -8.65
N LYS A 214 10.82 -14.94 -8.52
CA LYS A 214 10.69 -15.96 -9.57
C LYS A 214 10.09 -15.46 -10.88
N ALA A 215 9.58 -14.24 -10.93
CA ALA A 215 9.07 -13.59 -12.14
C ALA A 215 10.09 -12.67 -12.85
N LEU A 216 11.33 -12.57 -12.36
CA LEU A 216 12.35 -11.66 -12.92
C LEU A 216 13.43 -12.39 -13.76
N LYS A 217 13.28 -13.68 -14.03
CA LYS A 217 14.15 -14.44 -14.93
C LYS A 217 13.32 -14.92 -16.12
N SER A 218 13.09 -14.04 -17.07
CA SER A 218 12.81 -14.35 -18.48
C SER A 218 13.16 -13.17 -19.34
#